data_620eadaaaf5054e227b9c7a2a00edb7c
#
_entry.id   620eadaaaf5054e227b9c7a2a00edb7c
#
_cell.length_a   1.000
_cell.length_b   1.000
_cell.length_c   1.000
_cell.angle_alpha   90.00
_cell.angle_beta   90.00
_cell.angle_gamma   90.00
#
_symmetry.space_group_name_H-M   'P 1'
#
loop_
_entity.id
_entity.type
_entity.pdbx_description
1 polymer ?
#
loop_
_entity_poly.entity_id
_entity_poly.type
_entity_poly.pdbx_seq_one_letter_code
_entity_poly.pdbx_strand_id
1 'polypeptide(L)'
;MPTAAILLPIQGLSLLYWWIVGSYLGVDVYSSRSFYSADGWCDSVSQGLGSHCWGDYYYPVFLAISQPNPWLDYSNPYPAANLIPFMIAHILGSITGLAHAGLVIFLGTMTLLIGWSVWVATKGMTLEPRLILFTTLTLFAPPLIATLDRGNSVGFIIPLLVWLYSAVRNQSENQGLLAIVLLTVIKPHFAVLLFLYLLRGQFKTLIKGVFLGGSIHVLAFLVVAGDRFPMNIYDSLARMVAYQNYTSVENGWPQNISFAQSLYSFAYFFRGEQKSTVVLDFFAANQGLIGPIVLLTVLLTITLFRSKLTNVQVSIILTSLIVMTSSTTYYYYAIFAVPALLAVTQMKQDGRGVVINEDSEQTPTSKRINFILWSALVLTLVQFPMYQLDSNDVYFVTTANLVGGVWIGAYILILVTLLKRKNRVQIRDQVIK
;
A
#
# COMPACT_ATOMS: atom_id res chain seq x y z
N MET A 1 20.66 -10.56 8.14
CA MET A 1 20.93 -11.67 7.21
C MET A 1 19.70 -12.48 6.78
N PRO A 2 18.82 -13.06 7.66
CA PRO A 2 17.78 -13.97 7.17
C PRO A 2 16.80 -13.36 6.17
N THR A 3 16.40 -12.08 6.33
CA THR A 3 15.44 -11.42 5.44
C THR A 3 15.97 -11.28 4.01
N ALA A 4 17.20 -10.77 3.84
CA ALA A 4 17.81 -10.60 2.53
C ALA A 4 18.12 -11.95 1.86
N ALA A 5 18.59 -12.95 2.62
CA ALA A 5 18.88 -14.29 2.14
C ALA A 5 17.63 -15.06 1.65
N ILE A 6 16.45 -14.70 2.17
CA ILE A 6 15.17 -15.29 1.74
C ILE A 6 14.57 -14.51 0.57
N LEU A 7 14.55 -13.18 0.67
CA LEU A 7 13.90 -12.34 -0.34
C LEU A 7 14.62 -12.38 -1.69
N LEU A 8 15.94 -12.29 -1.69
CA LEU A 8 16.71 -12.20 -2.94
C LEU A 8 16.48 -13.40 -3.87
N PRO A 9 16.60 -14.67 -3.42
CA PRO A 9 16.29 -15.82 -4.26
C PRO A 9 14.85 -15.83 -4.76
N ILE A 10 13.87 -15.54 -3.89
CA ILE A 10 12.45 -15.57 -4.26
C ILE A 10 12.13 -14.49 -5.29
N GLN A 11 12.66 -13.27 -5.11
CA GLN A 11 12.48 -12.19 -6.08
C GLN A 11 13.23 -12.45 -7.39
N GLY A 12 14.39 -13.08 -7.33
CA GLY A 12 15.11 -13.55 -8.52
C GLY A 12 14.32 -14.55 -9.32
N LEU A 13 13.71 -15.55 -8.67
CA LEU A 13 12.80 -16.50 -9.30
C LEU A 13 11.55 -15.82 -9.86
N SER A 14 10.96 -14.90 -9.12
CA SER A 14 9.84 -14.09 -9.59
C SER A 14 10.22 -13.29 -10.85
N LEU A 15 11.40 -12.66 -10.84
CA LEU A 15 11.91 -11.90 -11.99
C LEU A 15 12.10 -12.78 -13.22
N LEU A 16 12.73 -13.94 -13.04
CA LEU A 16 12.93 -14.92 -14.13
C LEU A 16 11.59 -15.38 -14.72
N TYR A 17 10.62 -15.65 -13.86
CA TYR A 17 9.30 -16.08 -14.33
C TYR A 17 8.58 -14.97 -15.10
N TRP A 18 8.64 -13.73 -14.65
CA TRP A 18 8.08 -12.58 -15.37
C TRP A 18 8.82 -12.26 -16.65
N TRP A 19 10.12 -12.54 -16.72
CA TRP A 19 10.87 -12.44 -17.98
C TRP A 19 10.35 -13.46 -19.02
N ILE A 20 10.07 -14.68 -18.59
CA ILE A 20 9.47 -15.71 -19.46
C ILE A 20 8.08 -15.26 -19.94
N VAL A 21 7.24 -14.75 -19.02
CA VAL A 21 5.90 -14.23 -19.35
C VAL A 21 6.00 -13.03 -20.29
N GLY A 22 6.89 -12.09 -20.04
CA GLY A 22 7.13 -10.93 -20.90
C GLY A 22 7.55 -11.35 -22.31
N SER A 23 8.45 -12.33 -22.42
CA SER A 23 8.87 -12.87 -23.72
C SER A 23 7.70 -13.51 -24.47
N TYR A 24 6.78 -14.17 -23.77
CA TYR A 24 5.57 -14.73 -24.36
C TYR A 24 4.59 -13.65 -24.83
N LEU A 25 4.44 -12.56 -24.07
CA LEU A 25 3.56 -11.45 -24.39
C LEU A 25 4.16 -10.45 -25.40
N GLY A 26 5.46 -10.58 -25.73
CA GLY A 26 6.15 -9.64 -26.60
C GLY A 26 6.47 -8.29 -25.94
N VAL A 27 6.49 -8.23 -24.60
CA VAL A 27 6.83 -7.05 -23.81
C VAL A 27 8.05 -7.32 -22.92
N ASP A 28 8.71 -6.25 -22.44
CA ASP A 28 9.81 -6.42 -21.49
C ASP A 28 9.32 -6.86 -20.09
N VAL A 29 10.26 -7.27 -19.24
CA VAL A 29 9.95 -7.80 -17.91
C VAL A 29 9.28 -6.76 -16.99
N TYR A 30 9.55 -5.49 -17.16
CA TYR A 30 8.96 -4.42 -16.35
C TYR A 30 7.51 -4.19 -16.76
N SER A 31 7.24 -4.07 -18.06
CA SER A 31 5.89 -3.91 -18.60
C SER A 31 5.00 -5.12 -18.33
N SER A 32 5.54 -6.35 -18.37
CA SER A 32 4.79 -7.54 -17.99
C SER A 32 4.38 -7.53 -16.51
N ARG A 33 5.20 -6.97 -15.63
CA ARG A 33 4.88 -6.78 -14.20
C ARG A 33 3.88 -5.69 -13.92
N SER A 34 3.82 -4.66 -14.75
CA SER A 34 2.81 -3.60 -14.66
C SER A 34 1.49 -4.00 -15.31
N PHE A 35 1.42 -5.19 -15.92
CA PHE A 35 0.27 -5.70 -16.66
C PHE A 35 -0.15 -4.80 -17.83
N TYR A 36 0.84 -4.23 -18.51
CA TYR A 36 0.65 -3.35 -19.65
C TYR A 36 -0.40 -3.87 -20.65
N SER A 37 -0.32 -5.15 -20.98
CA SER A 37 -1.20 -5.79 -21.97
C SER A 37 -2.57 -6.19 -21.42
N ALA A 38 -2.79 -6.15 -20.11
CA ALA A 38 -4.01 -6.69 -19.51
C ALA A 38 -5.09 -5.64 -19.23
N ASP A 39 -4.73 -4.36 -19.06
CA ASP A 39 -5.71 -3.35 -18.65
C ASP A 39 -6.11 -2.35 -19.76
N GLY A 40 -5.50 -2.43 -20.94
CA GLY A 40 -5.77 -1.53 -22.09
C GLY A 40 -5.55 -0.03 -21.80
N TRP A 41 -5.31 0.33 -20.54
CA TRP A 41 -5.11 1.71 -20.11
C TRP A 41 -3.83 2.29 -20.68
N CYS A 42 -2.79 1.49 -20.67
CA CYS A 42 -1.48 1.89 -21.14
C CYS A 42 -1.45 2.17 -22.64
N ASP A 43 -2.23 1.45 -23.44
CA ASP A 43 -2.34 1.66 -24.88
C ASP A 43 -2.95 3.02 -25.20
N SER A 44 -3.91 3.48 -24.40
CA SER A 44 -4.59 4.75 -24.62
C SER A 44 -3.81 5.98 -24.17
N VAL A 45 -2.85 5.84 -23.24
CA VAL A 45 -2.18 6.97 -22.58
C VAL A 45 -0.65 6.95 -22.67
N SER A 46 -0.04 5.95 -23.30
CA SER A 46 1.43 5.79 -23.38
C SER A 46 2.18 6.91 -24.10
N GLN A 47 1.49 7.79 -24.80
CA GLN A 47 2.08 8.95 -25.48
C GLN A 47 3.23 8.58 -26.47
N GLY A 48 3.25 7.35 -26.95
CA GLY A 48 4.29 6.87 -27.87
C GLY A 48 5.65 6.59 -27.21
N LEU A 49 5.71 6.45 -25.90
CA LEU A 49 6.94 6.21 -25.11
C LEU A 49 7.29 4.72 -25.00
N GLY A 50 7.01 3.93 -26.00
CA GLY A 50 7.30 2.51 -26.06
C GLY A 50 6.28 1.67 -25.26
N SER A 51 6.73 0.55 -24.70
CA SER A 51 5.88 -0.39 -23.94
C SER A 51 5.64 0.01 -22.48
N HIS A 52 6.18 1.16 -22.04
CA HIS A 52 5.97 1.67 -20.68
C HIS A 52 4.69 2.48 -20.59
N CYS A 53 3.97 2.28 -19.47
CA CYS A 53 2.65 2.86 -19.30
C CYS A 53 2.69 4.36 -19.01
N TRP A 54 3.31 4.78 -17.91
CA TRP A 54 3.33 6.15 -17.36
C TRP A 54 1.99 6.91 -17.42
N GLY A 55 0.90 6.21 -17.68
CA GLY A 55 -0.44 6.79 -17.77
C GLY A 55 -0.90 7.41 -16.45
N ASP A 56 -0.45 6.84 -15.33
CA ASP A 56 -0.75 7.37 -13.99
C ASP A 56 0.00 8.68 -13.68
N TYR A 57 0.94 9.10 -14.55
CA TYR A 57 1.54 10.45 -14.54
C TYR A 57 0.82 11.39 -15.50
N TYR A 58 0.67 11.01 -16.76
CA TYR A 58 0.15 11.93 -17.79
C TYR A 58 -1.32 12.24 -17.60
N TYR A 59 -2.13 11.28 -17.18
CA TYR A 59 -3.55 11.52 -16.99
C TYR A 59 -3.86 12.48 -15.83
N PRO A 60 -3.28 12.36 -14.61
CA PRO A 60 -3.40 13.39 -13.58
C PRO A 60 -2.90 14.77 -14.01
N VAL A 61 -1.79 14.84 -14.76
CA VAL A 61 -1.29 16.12 -15.32
C VAL A 61 -2.32 16.74 -16.25
N PHE A 62 -2.85 15.98 -17.20
CA PHE A 62 -3.90 16.42 -18.11
C PHE A 62 -5.12 16.94 -17.35
N LEU A 63 -5.61 16.17 -16.38
CA LEU A 63 -6.77 16.55 -15.58
C LEU A 63 -6.54 17.85 -14.80
N ALA A 64 -5.37 17.98 -14.17
CA ALA A 64 -5.07 19.11 -13.29
C ALA A 64 -4.82 20.44 -14.04
N ILE A 65 -4.33 20.37 -15.29
CA ILE A 65 -3.85 21.56 -16.02
C ILE A 65 -4.77 21.92 -17.17
N SER A 66 -5.33 20.91 -17.87
CA SER A 66 -6.07 21.12 -19.10
C SER A 66 -7.58 21.14 -18.91
N GLN A 67 -8.09 20.69 -17.73
CA GLN A 67 -9.51 20.57 -17.52
C GLN A 67 -10.03 21.59 -16.49
N PRO A 68 -11.07 22.38 -16.86
CA PRO A 68 -11.70 23.32 -15.93
C PRO A 68 -12.34 22.64 -14.73
N ASN A 69 -12.89 21.42 -14.93
CA ASN A 69 -13.43 20.59 -13.85
C ASN A 69 -13.07 19.12 -14.06
N PRO A 70 -11.97 18.65 -13.45
CA PRO A 70 -11.49 17.29 -13.61
C PRO A 70 -12.49 16.20 -13.19
N TRP A 71 -13.50 16.53 -12.38
CA TRP A 71 -14.41 15.54 -11.79
C TRP A 71 -15.77 15.46 -12.48
N LEU A 72 -16.20 16.47 -13.23
CA LEU A 72 -17.47 16.42 -13.96
C LEU A 72 -17.34 15.69 -15.30
N ASP A 73 -16.30 16.03 -16.05
CA ASP A 73 -16.19 15.63 -17.45
C ASP A 73 -15.42 14.33 -17.65
N TYR A 74 -14.70 13.88 -16.61
CA TYR A 74 -13.80 12.73 -16.67
C TYR A 74 -13.97 11.78 -15.47
N SER A 75 -13.65 10.51 -15.67
CA SER A 75 -13.64 9.49 -14.60
C SER A 75 -12.41 9.64 -13.69
N ASN A 76 -12.28 10.80 -13.03
CA ASN A 76 -11.16 11.11 -12.17
C ASN A 76 -11.34 10.58 -10.74
N PRO A 77 -10.62 9.52 -10.32
CA PRO A 77 -10.67 9.02 -8.95
C PRO A 77 -9.72 9.78 -7.99
N TYR A 78 -8.97 10.77 -8.49
CA TYR A 78 -7.96 11.48 -7.70
C TYR A 78 -8.58 12.71 -7.01
N PRO A 79 -8.46 12.85 -5.68
CA PRO A 79 -8.76 14.11 -4.99
C PRO A 79 -7.75 15.18 -5.34
N ALA A 80 -8.12 16.45 -5.17
CA ALA A 80 -7.30 17.59 -5.59
C ALA A 80 -5.86 17.56 -5.03
N ALA A 81 -5.68 17.24 -3.75
CA ALA A 81 -4.35 17.16 -3.13
C ALA A 81 -3.43 16.15 -3.80
N ASN A 82 -3.99 15.03 -4.28
CA ASN A 82 -3.21 14.00 -4.98
C ASN A 82 -2.69 14.47 -6.36
N LEU A 83 -3.32 15.46 -6.97
CA LEU A 83 -2.88 16.02 -8.25
C LEU A 83 -1.67 16.95 -8.10
N ILE A 84 -1.44 17.53 -6.92
CA ILE A 84 -0.40 18.54 -6.67
C ILE A 84 1.03 18.05 -7.01
N PRO A 85 1.49 16.85 -6.61
CA PRO A 85 2.82 16.37 -6.97
C PRO A 85 3.06 16.30 -8.48
N PHE A 86 2.04 15.91 -9.24
CA PHE A 86 2.11 15.83 -10.71
C PHE A 86 2.17 17.23 -11.33
N MET A 87 1.34 18.17 -10.84
CA MET A 87 1.37 19.57 -11.28
C MET A 87 2.74 20.22 -11.07
N ILE A 88 3.32 20.04 -9.87
CA ILE A 88 4.64 20.60 -9.55
C ILE A 88 5.69 20.06 -10.52
N ALA A 89 5.74 18.75 -10.71
CA ALA A 89 6.72 18.14 -11.61
C ALA A 89 6.54 18.61 -13.06
N HIS A 90 5.29 18.73 -13.53
CA HIS A 90 4.99 19.23 -14.87
C HIS A 90 5.41 20.70 -15.04
N ILE A 91 5.08 21.58 -14.10
CA ILE A 91 5.46 22.99 -14.14
C ILE A 91 6.98 23.14 -14.17
N LEU A 92 7.70 22.42 -13.28
CA LEU A 92 9.16 22.42 -13.27
C LEU A 92 9.76 21.90 -14.59
N GLY A 93 9.15 20.86 -15.16
CA GLY A 93 9.55 20.30 -16.45
C GLY A 93 9.33 21.27 -17.60
N SER A 94 8.21 22.00 -17.62
CA SER A 94 7.87 22.96 -18.68
C SER A 94 8.87 24.11 -18.78
N ILE A 95 9.49 24.51 -17.66
CA ILE A 95 10.54 25.54 -17.63
C ILE A 95 11.76 25.13 -18.46
N THR A 96 12.04 23.82 -18.58
CA THR A 96 13.21 23.34 -19.35
C THR A 96 13.02 23.36 -20.85
N GLY A 97 11.78 23.46 -21.33
CA GLY A 97 11.44 23.34 -22.75
C GLY A 97 11.66 21.94 -23.35
N LEU A 98 12.04 20.95 -22.56
CA LEU A 98 12.28 19.58 -23.00
C LEU A 98 11.02 18.73 -22.90
N ALA A 99 10.74 17.93 -23.91
CA ALA A 99 9.68 16.95 -23.89
C ALA A 99 9.90 15.98 -22.73
N HIS A 100 8.81 15.63 -22.02
CA HIS A 100 8.81 14.68 -20.91
C HIS A 100 9.68 15.05 -19.69
N ALA A 101 10.27 16.25 -19.62
CA ALA A 101 11.11 16.65 -18.48
C ALA A 101 10.36 16.56 -17.13
N GLY A 102 9.06 16.88 -17.11
CA GLY A 102 8.23 16.72 -15.91
C GLY A 102 8.16 15.28 -15.42
N LEU A 103 8.00 14.30 -16.31
CA LEU A 103 8.04 12.88 -15.97
C LEU A 103 9.40 12.48 -15.41
N VAL A 104 10.49 12.91 -16.03
CA VAL A 104 11.86 12.61 -15.57
C VAL A 104 12.11 13.21 -14.19
N ILE A 105 11.68 14.44 -13.94
CA ILE A 105 11.77 15.09 -12.62
C ILE A 105 10.94 14.31 -11.59
N PHE A 106 9.72 13.91 -11.94
CA PHE A 106 8.82 13.17 -11.05
C PHE A 106 9.41 11.82 -10.65
N LEU A 107 9.77 10.98 -11.65
CA LEU A 107 10.34 9.65 -11.41
C LEU A 107 11.72 9.73 -10.75
N GLY A 108 12.56 10.67 -11.19
CA GLY A 108 13.89 10.89 -10.62
C GLY A 108 13.82 11.28 -9.14
N THR A 109 12.98 12.26 -8.79
CA THR A 109 12.75 12.66 -7.39
C THR A 109 12.24 11.51 -6.56
N MET A 110 11.23 10.78 -7.06
CA MET A 110 10.66 9.62 -6.37
C MET A 110 11.70 8.53 -6.12
N THR A 111 12.46 8.15 -7.14
CA THR A 111 13.51 7.12 -7.05
C THR A 111 14.62 7.52 -6.08
N LEU A 112 15.07 8.77 -6.13
CA LEU A 112 16.09 9.30 -5.22
C LEU A 112 15.60 9.28 -3.76
N LEU A 113 14.38 9.71 -3.49
CA LEU A 113 13.79 9.69 -2.15
C LEU A 113 13.58 8.27 -1.63
N ILE A 114 13.17 7.33 -2.48
CA ILE A 114 13.06 5.90 -2.13
C ILE A 114 14.45 5.35 -1.78
N GLY A 115 15.42 5.50 -2.67
CA GLY A 115 16.79 5.02 -2.43
C GLY A 115 17.39 5.61 -1.17
N TRP A 116 17.29 6.92 -0.99
CA TRP A 116 17.73 7.61 0.22
C TRP A 116 17.08 7.05 1.49
N SER A 117 15.75 6.91 1.50
CA SER A 117 15.02 6.46 2.68
C SER A 117 15.37 5.01 3.08
N VAL A 118 15.49 4.10 2.10
CA VAL A 118 15.93 2.71 2.34
C VAL A 118 17.37 2.68 2.84
N TRP A 119 18.25 3.50 2.25
CA TRP A 119 19.65 3.60 2.66
C TRP A 119 19.80 4.10 4.10
N VAL A 120 19.07 5.15 4.47
CA VAL A 120 19.05 5.68 5.84
C VAL A 120 18.46 4.67 6.82
N ALA A 121 17.36 4.01 6.46
CA ALA A 121 16.74 2.99 7.29
C ALA A 121 17.65 1.79 7.58
N THR A 122 18.63 1.51 6.73
CA THR A 122 19.56 0.39 6.90
C THR A 122 20.93 0.81 7.51
N LYS A 123 21.07 2.06 7.98
CA LYS A 123 22.33 2.63 8.46
C LYS A 123 23.05 1.83 9.58
N GLY A 124 22.31 1.10 10.40
CA GLY A 124 22.89 0.28 11.49
C GLY A 124 23.40 -1.11 11.06
N MET A 125 23.27 -1.48 9.79
CA MET A 125 23.70 -2.79 9.27
C MET A 125 25.12 -2.74 8.74
N THR A 126 25.81 -3.89 8.75
CA THR A 126 27.07 -4.05 8.01
C THR A 126 26.85 -3.88 6.51
N LEU A 127 27.90 -3.51 5.76
CA LEU A 127 27.76 -3.07 4.35
C LEU A 127 27.10 -4.14 3.45
N GLU A 128 27.55 -5.39 3.54
CA GLU A 128 27.05 -6.48 2.68
C GLU A 128 25.54 -6.72 2.82
N PRO A 129 24.96 -7.05 4.00
CA PRO A 129 23.52 -7.23 4.14
C PRO A 129 22.74 -5.94 3.87
N ARG A 130 23.34 -4.78 4.07
CA ARG A 130 22.77 -3.49 3.73
C ARG A 130 22.60 -3.32 2.22
N LEU A 131 23.65 -3.62 1.45
CA LEU A 131 23.60 -3.57 -0.01
C LEU A 131 22.61 -4.59 -0.58
N ILE A 132 22.65 -5.84 -0.09
CA ILE A 132 21.71 -6.88 -0.53
C ILE A 132 20.26 -6.44 -0.27
N LEU A 133 19.97 -5.96 0.93
CA LEU A 133 18.60 -5.53 1.28
C LEU A 133 18.18 -4.28 0.48
N PHE A 134 19.09 -3.31 0.32
CA PHE A 134 18.87 -2.13 -0.51
C PHE A 134 18.51 -2.54 -1.95
N THR A 135 19.35 -3.32 -2.60
CA THR A 135 19.14 -3.78 -3.98
C THR A 135 17.83 -4.56 -4.12
N THR A 136 17.56 -5.49 -3.19
CA THR A 136 16.37 -6.32 -3.19
C THR A 136 15.09 -5.48 -3.09
N LEU A 137 15.07 -4.46 -2.25
CA LEU A 137 13.88 -3.64 -2.00
C LEU A 137 13.70 -2.48 -2.97
N THR A 138 14.80 -1.99 -3.61
CA THR A 138 14.70 -0.84 -4.52
C THR A 138 14.72 -1.23 -5.99
N LEU A 139 15.38 -2.33 -6.37
CA LEU A 139 15.48 -2.73 -7.77
C LEU A 139 14.61 -3.95 -8.13
N PHE A 140 14.37 -4.84 -7.17
CA PHE A 140 13.70 -6.11 -7.45
C PHE A 140 12.32 -6.26 -6.80
N ALA A 141 11.84 -5.29 -6.03
CA ALA A 141 10.50 -5.35 -5.44
C ALA A 141 9.42 -5.15 -6.53
N PRO A 142 8.60 -6.16 -6.85
CA PRO A 142 7.62 -6.07 -7.92
C PRO A 142 6.64 -4.88 -7.79
N PRO A 143 6.11 -4.55 -6.59
CA PRO A 143 5.20 -3.41 -6.49
C PRO A 143 5.89 -2.06 -6.74
N LEU A 144 7.20 -1.94 -6.47
CA LEU A 144 7.95 -0.73 -6.80
C LEU A 144 8.17 -0.62 -8.30
N ILE A 145 8.51 -1.72 -8.97
CA ILE A 145 8.67 -1.75 -10.43
C ILE A 145 7.35 -1.33 -11.09
N ALA A 146 6.22 -1.91 -10.67
CA ALA A 146 4.90 -1.53 -11.18
C ALA A 146 4.56 -0.04 -10.91
N THR A 147 4.96 0.51 -9.76
CA THR A 147 4.78 1.92 -9.42
C THR A 147 5.55 2.85 -10.35
N LEU A 148 6.81 2.53 -10.62
CA LEU A 148 7.69 3.33 -11.49
C LEU A 148 7.23 3.26 -12.95
N ASP A 149 6.88 2.06 -13.43
CA ASP A 149 6.43 1.85 -14.80
C ASP A 149 5.10 2.58 -15.09
N ARG A 150 4.20 2.65 -14.12
CA ARG A 150 2.96 3.44 -14.25
C ARG A 150 3.13 4.93 -14.00
N GLY A 151 4.23 5.36 -13.41
CA GLY A 151 4.44 6.77 -13.01
C GLY A 151 3.50 7.21 -11.89
N ASN A 152 3.18 6.32 -10.94
CA ASN A 152 2.19 6.60 -9.90
C ASN A 152 2.80 7.27 -8.67
N SER A 153 2.11 8.30 -8.13
CA SER A 153 2.54 9.04 -6.92
C SER A 153 2.65 8.18 -5.66
N VAL A 154 2.06 7.00 -5.65
CA VAL A 154 2.14 6.02 -4.54
C VAL A 154 3.59 5.70 -4.16
N GLY A 155 4.56 5.85 -5.08
CA GLY A 155 5.98 5.67 -4.75
C GLY A 155 6.49 6.56 -3.62
N PHE A 156 5.92 7.75 -3.44
CA PHE A 156 6.26 8.63 -2.32
C PHE A 156 5.80 8.12 -0.94
N ILE A 157 4.96 7.08 -0.90
CA ILE A 157 4.58 6.42 0.36
C ILE A 157 5.79 5.78 1.05
N ILE A 158 6.77 5.24 0.29
CA ILE A 158 7.96 4.59 0.90
C ILE A 158 8.72 5.55 1.81
N PRO A 159 9.24 6.71 1.34
CA PRO A 159 9.99 7.61 2.20
C PRO A 159 9.15 8.15 3.36
N LEU A 160 7.87 8.41 3.14
CA LEU A 160 6.97 8.91 4.17
C LEU A 160 6.67 7.85 5.27
N LEU A 161 6.49 6.59 4.89
CA LEU A 161 6.31 5.51 5.87
C LEU A 161 7.61 5.17 6.60
N VAL A 162 8.79 5.19 5.94
CA VAL A 162 10.08 5.07 6.62
C VAL A 162 10.21 6.16 7.68
N TRP A 163 9.87 7.40 7.32
CA TRP A 163 9.88 8.52 8.26
C TRP A 163 8.87 8.32 9.40
N LEU A 164 7.63 7.92 9.10
CA LEU A 164 6.61 7.62 10.10
C LEU A 164 7.07 6.54 11.10
N TYR A 165 7.57 5.40 10.60
CA TYR A 165 8.01 4.31 11.48
C TYR A 165 9.21 4.70 12.33
N SER A 166 10.12 5.50 11.78
CA SER A 166 11.24 6.08 12.54
C SER A 166 10.74 7.05 13.62
N ALA A 167 9.80 7.94 13.29
CA ALA A 167 9.21 8.89 14.23
C ALA A 167 8.43 8.19 15.35
N VAL A 168 7.66 7.15 15.00
CA VAL A 168 6.92 6.33 15.97
C VAL A 168 7.86 5.59 16.93
N ARG A 169 8.97 5.06 16.41
CA ARG A 169 10.01 4.38 17.19
C ARG A 169 10.74 5.35 18.12
N ASN A 170 11.07 6.53 17.62
CA ASN A 170 11.79 7.57 18.37
C ASN A 170 10.82 8.45 19.24
N GLN A 171 9.55 8.09 19.30
CA GLN A 171 8.51 8.83 20.02
C GLN A 171 8.40 10.32 19.61
N SER A 172 8.79 10.67 18.40
CA SER A 172 8.73 12.02 17.85
C SER A 172 7.34 12.33 17.30
N GLU A 173 6.48 12.90 18.14
CA GLU A 173 5.07 13.15 17.87
C GLU A 173 4.85 14.05 16.65
N ASN A 174 5.55 15.19 16.57
CA ASN A 174 5.40 16.15 15.49
C ASN A 174 5.91 15.59 14.13
N GLN A 175 6.99 14.82 14.13
CA GLN A 175 7.50 14.20 12.92
C GLN A 175 6.54 13.11 12.41
N GLY A 176 6.00 12.31 13.33
CA GLY A 176 5.00 11.31 12.97
C GLY A 176 3.72 11.94 12.41
N LEU A 177 3.26 13.05 13.04
CA LEU A 177 2.12 13.80 12.54
C LEU A 177 2.35 14.35 11.15
N LEU A 178 3.50 14.99 10.90
CA LEU A 178 3.82 15.55 9.59
C LEU A 178 3.90 14.46 8.52
N ALA A 179 4.51 13.32 8.83
CA ALA A 179 4.55 12.17 7.91
C ALA A 179 3.14 11.68 7.55
N ILE A 180 2.22 11.56 8.53
CA ILE A 180 0.83 11.17 8.29
C ILE A 180 0.10 12.22 7.42
N VAL A 181 0.25 13.50 7.72
CA VAL A 181 -0.38 14.58 6.94
C VAL A 181 0.09 14.54 5.49
N LEU A 182 1.38 14.36 5.25
CA LEU A 182 1.92 14.21 3.87
C LEU A 182 1.44 12.92 3.18
N LEU A 183 1.29 11.83 3.93
CA LEU A 183 0.68 10.60 3.39
C LEU A 183 -0.76 10.85 2.94
N THR A 184 -1.55 11.68 3.63
CA THR A 184 -2.91 12.01 3.19
C THR A 184 -2.93 12.81 1.88
N VAL A 185 -1.90 13.61 1.59
CA VAL A 185 -1.75 14.28 0.29
C VAL A 185 -1.63 13.27 -0.83
N ILE A 186 -0.84 12.21 -0.63
CA ILE A 186 -0.70 11.14 -1.62
C ILE A 186 -2.00 10.34 -1.75
N LYS A 187 -2.63 9.97 -0.62
CA LYS A 187 -3.93 9.29 -0.59
C LYS A 187 -4.68 9.60 0.71
N PRO A 188 -5.89 10.17 0.66
CA PRO A 188 -6.64 10.64 1.83
C PRO A 188 -6.92 9.54 2.87
N HIS A 189 -7.08 8.29 2.45
CA HIS A 189 -7.37 7.19 3.36
C HIS A 189 -6.26 6.92 4.38
N PHE A 190 -5.03 7.40 4.16
CA PHE A 190 -3.97 7.38 5.19
C PHE A 190 -4.29 8.21 6.43
N ALA A 191 -5.34 9.05 6.41
CA ALA A 191 -5.84 9.73 7.61
C ALA A 191 -6.20 8.74 8.76
N VAL A 192 -6.55 7.50 8.44
CA VAL A 192 -6.77 6.44 9.47
C VAL A 192 -5.53 6.22 10.35
N LEU A 193 -4.32 6.54 9.88
CA LEU A 193 -3.10 6.48 10.71
C LEU A 193 -3.15 7.46 11.90
N LEU A 194 -3.98 8.50 11.87
CA LEU A 194 -4.24 9.38 13.02
C LEU A 194 -4.83 8.60 14.21
N PHE A 195 -5.41 7.43 13.98
CA PHE A 195 -5.87 6.52 15.03
C PHE A 195 -4.75 6.11 16.00
N LEU A 196 -3.48 6.16 15.58
CA LEU A 196 -2.32 5.99 16.47
C LEU A 196 -2.35 6.98 17.63
N TYR A 197 -2.70 8.24 17.37
CA TYR A 197 -2.77 9.29 18.41
C TYR A 197 -3.98 9.11 19.31
N LEU A 198 -5.11 8.65 18.76
CA LEU A 198 -6.28 8.27 19.55
C LEU A 198 -5.94 7.14 20.55
N LEU A 199 -5.30 6.08 20.08
CA LEU A 199 -4.87 4.96 20.92
C LEU A 199 -3.85 5.35 22.01
N ARG A 200 -3.13 6.45 21.81
CA ARG A 200 -2.13 6.99 22.75
C ARG A 200 -2.72 8.04 23.70
N GLY A 201 -4.00 8.38 23.56
CA GLY A 201 -4.64 9.46 24.31
C GLY A 201 -4.13 10.87 23.92
N GLN A 202 -3.46 11.00 22.78
CA GLN A 202 -2.88 12.26 22.29
C GLN A 202 -3.91 13.05 21.47
N PHE A 203 -5.04 13.42 22.10
CA PHE A 203 -6.17 14.07 21.43
C PHE A 203 -5.80 15.40 20.77
N LYS A 204 -4.91 16.19 21.39
CA LYS A 204 -4.46 17.47 20.81
C LYS A 204 -3.76 17.26 19.47
N THR A 205 -2.90 16.26 19.38
CA THR A 205 -2.19 15.90 18.14
C THR A 205 -3.13 15.33 17.10
N LEU A 206 -4.09 14.50 17.52
CA LEU A 206 -5.16 14.02 16.63
C LEU A 206 -5.92 15.17 15.99
N ILE A 207 -6.43 16.11 16.78
CA ILE A 207 -7.18 17.30 16.31
C ILE A 207 -6.29 18.15 15.38
N LYS A 208 -5.03 18.41 15.76
CA LYS A 208 -4.07 19.11 14.91
C LYS A 208 -3.87 18.40 13.56
N GLY A 209 -3.79 17.06 13.56
CA GLY A 209 -3.64 16.27 12.34
C GLY A 209 -4.86 16.35 11.42
N VAL A 210 -6.06 16.23 11.98
CA VAL A 210 -7.32 16.39 11.24
C VAL A 210 -7.41 17.79 10.63
N PHE A 211 -7.09 18.82 11.42
CA PHE A 211 -7.12 20.21 10.94
C PHE A 211 -6.09 20.46 9.83
N LEU A 212 -4.83 20.06 10.02
CA LEU A 212 -3.78 20.26 9.02
C LEU A 212 -4.06 19.48 7.73
N GLY A 213 -4.42 18.19 7.85
CA GLY A 213 -4.77 17.36 6.69
C GLY A 213 -5.98 17.92 5.95
N GLY A 214 -7.06 18.27 6.68
CA GLY A 214 -8.25 18.89 6.11
C GLY A 214 -7.95 20.20 5.40
N SER A 215 -7.15 21.08 6.03
CA SER A 215 -6.77 22.37 5.43
C SER A 215 -5.99 22.20 4.13
N ILE A 216 -5.03 21.26 4.06
CA ILE A 216 -4.27 20.97 2.83
C ILE A 216 -5.21 20.50 1.71
N HIS A 217 -6.16 19.62 2.01
CA HIS A 217 -7.13 19.17 1.02
C HIS A 217 -8.04 20.30 0.53
N VAL A 218 -8.55 21.16 1.43
CA VAL A 218 -9.36 22.32 1.06
C VAL A 218 -8.56 23.29 0.19
N LEU A 219 -7.31 23.61 0.59
CA LEU A 219 -6.43 24.47 -0.21
C LEU A 219 -6.14 23.88 -1.58
N ALA A 220 -5.96 22.56 -1.67
CA ALA A 220 -5.76 21.89 -2.95
C ALA A 220 -6.97 22.06 -3.89
N PHE A 221 -8.21 21.99 -3.37
CA PHE A 221 -9.42 22.26 -4.16
C PHE A 221 -9.53 23.74 -4.61
N LEU A 222 -8.97 24.67 -3.87
CA LEU A 222 -8.88 26.08 -4.30
C LEU A 222 -7.86 26.28 -5.41
N VAL A 223 -6.80 25.44 -5.46
CA VAL A 223 -5.78 25.47 -6.53
C VAL A 223 -6.26 24.76 -7.79
N VAL A 224 -6.94 23.60 -7.61
CA VAL A 224 -7.45 22.78 -8.71
C VAL A 224 -8.94 23.06 -8.90
N ALA A 225 -9.31 23.72 -10.00
CA ALA A 225 -10.70 24.11 -10.29
C ALA A 225 -11.33 25.02 -9.20
N GLY A 226 -10.58 26.03 -8.73
CA GLY A 226 -10.98 26.92 -7.63
C GLY A 226 -12.20 27.81 -7.91
N ASP A 227 -12.48 28.10 -9.17
CA ASP A 227 -13.66 28.82 -9.64
C ASP A 227 -14.98 28.10 -9.32
N ARG A 228 -14.93 26.78 -9.08
CA ARG A 228 -16.09 25.95 -8.70
C ARG A 228 -16.15 25.61 -7.21
N PHE A 229 -15.25 26.15 -6.42
CA PHE A 229 -15.27 25.89 -4.97
C PHE A 229 -16.55 26.44 -4.30
N PRO A 230 -17.23 25.70 -3.38
CA PRO A 230 -16.87 24.37 -2.85
C PRO A 230 -17.50 23.18 -3.59
N MET A 231 -18.21 23.38 -4.69
CA MET A 231 -18.89 22.30 -5.42
C MET A 231 -17.96 21.24 -5.97
N ASN A 232 -16.73 21.61 -6.34
CA ASN A 232 -15.69 20.69 -6.81
C ASN A 232 -15.32 19.62 -5.75
N ILE A 233 -15.51 19.88 -4.46
CA ILE A 233 -15.35 18.87 -3.38
C ILE A 233 -16.40 17.79 -3.53
N TYR A 234 -17.67 18.20 -3.71
CA TYR A 234 -18.78 17.27 -3.89
C TYR A 234 -18.59 16.44 -5.18
N ASP A 235 -18.26 17.10 -6.28
CA ASP A 235 -17.99 16.45 -7.57
C ASP A 235 -16.90 15.38 -7.44
N SER A 236 -15.79 15.70 -6.74
CA SER A 236 -14.70 14.77 -6.48
C SER A 236 -15.16 13.55 -5.67
N LEU A 237 -15.90 13.76 -4.58
CA LEU A 237 -16.42 12.66 -3.76
C LEU A 237 -17.38 11.76 -4.54
N ALA A 238 -18.30 12.35 -5.31
CA ALA A 238 -19.23 11.61 -6.15
C ALA A 238 -18.50 10.73 -7.19
N ARG A 239 -17.43 11.25 -7.80
CA ARG A 239 -16.61 10.49 -8.74
C ARG A 239 -15.80 9.37 -8.09
N MET A 240 -15.27 9.58 -6.90
CA MET A 240 -14.58 8.52 -6.16
C MET A 240 -15.52 7.34 -5.86
N VAL A 241 -16.76 7.63 -5.47
CA VAL A 241 -17.79 6.59 -5.23
C VAL A 241 -18.17 5.89 -6.55
N ALA A 242 -18.40 6.65 -7.62
CA ALA A 242 -18.72 6.09 -8.92
C ALA A 242 -17.60 5.18 -9.45
N TYR A 243 -16.34 5.57 -9.27
CA TYR A 243 -15.18 4.77 -9.67
C TYR A 243 -15.10 3.45 -8.90
N GLN A 244 -15.35 3.45 -7.59
CA GLN A 244 -15.38 2.22 -6.79
C GLN A 244 -16.48 1.25 -7.23
N ASN A 245 -17.65 1.77 -7.66
CA ASN A 245 -18.73 0.95 -8.18
C ASN A 245 -18.42 0.38 -9.57
N TYR A 246 -17.69 1.12 -10.40
CA TYR A 246 -17.26 0.67 -11.73
C TYR A 246 -16.20 -0.43 -11.67
N THR A 247 -15.30 -0.34 -10.72
CA THR A 247 -14.22 -1.32 -10.53
C THR A 247 -14.66 -2.42 -9.58
N SER A 248 -15.52 -3.34 -10.07
CA SER A 248 -15.99 -4.49 -9.28
C SER A 248 -15.00 -5.65 -9.31
N VAL A 249 -15.09 -6.54 -8.31
CA VAL A 249 -14.29 -7.78 -8.26
C VAL A 249 -14.61 -8.72 -9.42
N GLU A 250 -15.82 -8.64 -9.99
CA GLU A 250 -16.24 -9.43 -11.15
C GLU A 250 -15.53 -9.02 -12.44
N ASN A 251 -15.21 -7.74 -12.58
CA ASN A 251 -14.47 -7.21 -13.73
C ASN A 251 -12.99 -7.65 -13.72
N GLY A 252 -12.62 -8.52 -12.76
CA GLY A 252 -11.41 -9.34 -12.81
C GLY A 252 -10.11 -8.56 -12.96
N TRP A 253 -10.02 -7.37 -12.33
CA TRP A 253 -8.78 -6.59 -12.40
C TRP A 253 -7.61 -7.41 -11.83
N PRO A 254 -6.71 -7.95 -12.68
CA PRO A 254 -5.71 -8.93 -12.28
C PRO A 254 -4.71 -8.39 -11.24
N GLN A 255 -4.73 -7.10 -10.98
CA GLN A 255 -3.84 -6.40 -10.07
C GLN A 255 -4.50 -6.02 -8.74
N ASN A 256 -5.76 -6.36 -8.52
CA ASN A 256 -6.47 -5.96 -7.31
C ASN A 256 -6.04 -6.81 -6.12
N ILE A 257 -5.50 -6.17 -5.06
CA ILE A 257 -5.01 -6.80 -3.81
C ILE A 257 -5.95 -6.60 -2.63
N SER A 258 -7.15 -6.06 -2.84
CA SER A 258 -8.11 -5.81 -1.76
C SER A 258 -8.54 -7.08 -1.02
N PHE A 259 -9.09 -6.91 0.17
CA PHE A 259 -9.69 -8.02 0.93
C PHE A 259 -10.82 -8.69 0.14
N ALA A 260 -11.68 -7.90 -0.51
CA ALA A 260 -12.78 -8.39 -1.31
C ALA A 260 -12.30 -9.24 -2.49
N GLN A 261 -11.32 -8.73 -3.26
CA GLN A 261 -10.74 -9.46 -4.37
C GLN A 261 -10.08 -10.77 -3.95
N SER A 262 -9.38 -10.76 -2.82
CA SER A 262 -8.71 -11.98 -2.35
C SER A 262 -9.70 -13.07 -1.95
N LEU A 263 -10.81 -12.70 -1.28
CA LEU A 263 -11.85 -13.67 -0.94
C LEU A 263 -12.58 -14.18 -2.19
N TYR A 264 -12.86 -13.29 -3.14
CA TYR A 264 -13.43 -13.67 -4.43
C TYR A 264 -12.51 -14.64 -5.20
N SER A 265 -11.23 -14.29 -5.33
CA SER A 265 -10.22 -15.13 -6.00
C SER A 265 -10.07 -16.50 -5.31
N PHE A 266 -10.04 -16.51 -3.97
CA PHE A 266 -9.99 -17.76 -3.22
C PHE A 266 -11.22 -18.63 -3.49
N ALA A 267 -12.43 -18.08 -3.43
CA ALA A 267 -13.65 -18.80 -3.76
C ALA A 267 -13.64 -19.31 -5.20
N TYR A 268 -13.12 -18.51 -6.12
CA TYR A 268 -12.98 -18.87 -7.53
C TYR A 268 -12.08 -20.11 -7.74
N PHE A 269 -10.92 -20.19 -7.05
CA PHE A 269 -10.00 -21.33 -7.16
C PHE A 269 -10.56 -22.62 -6.56
N PHE A 270 -11.35 -22.52 -5.50
CA PHE A 270 -11.85 -23.69 -4.77
C PHE A 270 -13.25 -24.17 -5.19
N ARG A 271 -13.90 -23.51 -6.14
CA ARG A 271 -15.28 -23.85 -6.57
C ARG A 271 -15.40 -25.22 -7.26
N GLY A 272 -14.29 -25.83 -7.76
CA GLY A 272 -14.30 -27.06 -8.54
C GLY A 272 -15.04 -26.92 -9.88
N GLU A 273 -15.27 -28.02 -10.56
CA GLU A 273 -16.02 -28.06 -11.84
C GLU A 273 -17.53 -27.79 -11.67
N GLN A 274 -18.07 -28.03 -10.49
CA GLN A 274 -19.47 -27.67 -10.18
C GLN A 274 -19.54 -26.17 -9.89
N LYS A 275 -19.92 -25.42 -10.90
CA LYS A 275 -20.05 -23.95 -10.96
C LYS A 275 -21.14 -23.41 -10.01
N SER A 276 -20.97 -23.56 -8.69
CA SER A 276 -21.81 -22.83 -7.75
C SER A 276 -21.42 -21.35 -7.79
N THR A 277 -22.16 -20.54 -8.54
CA THR A 277 -21.98 -19.09 -8.63
C THR A 277 -22.36 -18.41 -7.29
N VAL A 278 -23.17 -19.04 -6.46
CA VAL A 278 -23.74 -18.46 -5.22
C VAL A 278 -22.69 -17.82 -4.32
N VAL A 279 -21.54 -18.49 -4.11
CA VAL A 279 -20.46 -17.94 -3.25
C VAL A 279 -19.75 -16.77 -3.93
N LEU A 280 -19.53 -16.85 -5.24
CA LEU A 280 -18.92 -15.77 -6.01
C LEU A 280 -19.84 -14.57 -6.07
N ASP A 281 -21.13 -14.78 -6.36
CA ASP A 281 -22.18 -13.76 -6.38
C ASP A 281 -22.31 -13.08 -5.02
N PHE A 282 -22.20 -13.85 -3.92
CA PHE A 282 -22.20 -13.28 -2.58
C PHE A 282 -21.01 -12.34 -2.34
N PHE A 283 -19.79 -12.72 -2.72
CA PHE A 283 -18.62 -11.85 -2.55
C PHE A 283 -18.67 -10.65 -3.48
N ALA A 284 -19.11 -10.80 -4.71
CA ALA A 284 -19.30 -9.71 -5.65
C ALA A 284 -20.34 -8.69 -5.16
N ALA A 285 -21.51 -9.17 -4.72
CA ALA A 285 -22.58 -8.31 -4.21
C ALA A 285 -22.18 -7.57 -2.91
N ASN A 286 -21.31 -8.15 -2.09
CA ASN A 286 -20.91 -7.60 -0.79
C ASN A 286 -19.49 -7.01 -0.76
N GLN A 287 -18.84 -6.83 -1.91
CA GLN A 287 -17.45 -6.34 -1.99
C GLN A 287 -17.23 -5.02 -1.24
N GLY A 288 -18.18 -4.10 -1.27
CA GLY A 288 -18.12 -2.82 -0.58
C GLY A 288 -18.20 -2.92 0.95
N LEU A 289 -18.69 -4.04 1.51
CA LEU A 289 -18.82 -4.26 2.96
C LEU A 289 -17.64 -5.01 3.55
N ILE A 290 -16.94 -5.83 2.77
CA ILE A 290 -15.85 -6.70 3.26
C ILE A 290 -14.73 -5.86 3.87
N GLY A 291 -14.25 -4.85 3.16
CA GLY A 291 -13.19 -3.97 3.65
C GLY A 291 -13.56 -3.27 4.97
N PRO A 292 -14.67 -2.56 5.07
CA PRO A 292 -15.15 -1.95 6.32
C PRO A 292 -15.30 -2.93 7.48
N ILE A 293 -15.80 -4.14 7.26
CA ILE A 293 -15.93 -5.17 8.31
C ILE A 293 -14.56 -5.58 8.82
N VAL A 294 -13.60 -5.86 7.95
CA VAL A 294 -12.22 -6.18 8.34
C VAL A 294 -11.59 -5.00 9.08
N LEU A 295 -11.76 -3.77 8.56
CA LEU A 295 -11.27 -2.55 9.19
C LEU A 295 -11.77 -2.43 10.64
N LEU A 296 -13.08 -2.47 10.86
CA LEU A 296 -13.67 -2.33 12.19
C LEU A 296 -13.23 -3.45 13.14
N THR A 297 -13.18 -4.69 12.67
CA THR A 297 -12.75 -5.85 13.47
C THR A 297 -11.31 -5.70 13.93
N VAL A 298 -10.40 -5.27 13.03
CA VAL A 298 -8.99 -5.09 13.36
C VAL A 298 -8.78 -3.88 14.26
N LEU A 299 -9.47 -2.75 14.02
CA LEU A 299 -9.41 -1.58 14.91
C LEU A 299 -9.89 -1.92 16.32
N LEU A 300 -10.98 -2.68 16.45
CA LEU A 300 -11.46 -3.16 17.75
C LEU A 300 -10.40 -4.06 18.41
N THR A 301 -9.82 -5.00 17.66
CA THR A 301 -8.75 -5.89 18.16
C THR A 301 -7.55 -5.09 18.68
N ILE A 302 -7.06 -4.11 17.89
CA ILE A 302 -5.95 -3.25 18.30
C ILE A 302 -6.31 -2.50 19.59
N THR A 303 -7.51 -1.95 19.69
CA THR A 303 -7.98 -1.20 20.87
C THR A 303 -8.02 -2.07 22.10
N LEU A 304 -8.62 -3.26 22.01
CA LEU A 304 -8.76 -4.20 23.14
C LEU A 304 -7.42 -4.77 23.63
N PHE A 305 -6.46 -4.92 22.74
CA PHE A 305 -5.15 -5.51 23.06
C PHE A 305 -3.99 -4.51 22.93
N ARG A 306 -4.29 -3.22 23.00
CA ARG A 306 -3.32 -2.13 22.79
C ARG A 306 -2.05 -2.27 23.65
N SER A 307 -2.18 -2.68 24.90
CA SER A 307 -1.06 -2.86 25.83
C SER A 307 -0.09 -4.02 25.46
N LYS A 308 -0.48 -4.89 24.54
CA LYS A 308 0.32 -6.03 24.08
C LYS A 308 1.02 -5.79 22.74
N LEU A 309 0.72 -4.67 22.09
CA LEU A 309 1.25 -4.30 20.77
C LEU A 309 2.20 -3.11 20.90
N THR A 310 3.31 -3.15 20.17
CA THR A 310 4.17 -1.98 20.05
C THR A 310 3.56 -0.95 19.10
N ASN A 311 3.95 0.32 19.22
CA ASN A 311 3.48 1.37 18.31
C ASN A 311 3.84 1.09 16.85
N VAL A 312 5.01 0.52 16.60
CA VAL A 312 5.45 0.15 15.24
C VAL A 312 4.58 -0.99 14.69
N GLN A 313 4.28 -2.04 15.50
CA GLN A 313 3.35 -3.11 15.10
C GLN A 313 1.97 -2.56 14.74
N VAL A 314 1.42 -1.68 15.58
CA VAL A 314 0.14 -1.01 15.32
C VAL A 314 0.20 -0.20 14.02
N SER A 315 1.27 0.56 13.80
CA SER A 315 1.45 1.36 12.57
C SER A 315 1.47 0.48 11.31
N ILE A 316 2.17 -0.65 11.35
CA ILE A 316 2.25 -1.60 10.23
C ILE A 316 0.88 -2.23 9.96
N ILE A 317 0.18 -2.67 11.01
CA ILE A 317 -1.17 -3.24 10.90
C ILE A 317 -2.14 -2.21 10.31
N LEU A 318 -2.12 -0.97 10.79
CA LEU A 318 -2.97 0.10 10.26
C LEU A 318 -2.63 0.41 8.80
N THR A 319 -1.35 0.46 8.43
CA THR A 319 -0.95 0.74 7.04
C THR A 319 -1.44 -0.35 6.09
N SER A 320 -1.24 -1.62 6.43
CA SER A 320 -1.72 -2.75 5.61
C SER A 320 -3.25 -2.77 5.52
N LEU A 321 -3.93 -2.49 6.63
CA LEU A 321 -5.38 -2.45 6.71
C LEU A 321 -5.96 -1.38 5.78
N ILE A 322 -5.44 -0.14 5.85
CA ILE A 322 -5.87 0.99 5.03
C ILE A 322 -5.73 0.68 3.54
N VAL A 323 -4.59 0.12 3.15
CA VAL A 323 -4.29 -0.16 1.75
C VAL A 323 -5.29 -1.14 1.15
N MET A 324 -5.79 -2.13 1.92
CA MET A 324 -6.61 -3.24 1.40
C MET A 324 -8.10 -3.11 1.67
N THR A 325 -8.53 -2.05 2.36
CA THR A 325 -9.94 -1.86 2.74
C THR A 325 -10.84 -1.46 1.56
N SER A 326 -10.31 -0.76 0.57
CA SER A 326 -11.07 -0.41 -0.65
C SER A 326 -11.45 -1.67 -1.42
N SER A 327 -12.62 -1.67 -2.09
CA SER A 327 -13.02 -2.77 -2.99
C SER A 327 -12.02 -2.96 -4.14
N THR A 328 -11.35 -1.89 -4.55
CA THR A 328 -10.31 -1.91 -5.56
C THR A 328 -9.04 -1.28 -5.03
N THR A 329 -7.97 -2.06 -5.00
CA THR A 329 -6.64 -1.60 -4.64
C THR A 329 -5.62 -2.28 -5.54
N TYR A 330 -4.93 -1.51 -6.35
CA TYR A 330 -3.95 -2.03 -7.29
C TYR A 330 -2.67 -2.52 -6.58
N TYR A 331 -2.01 -3.50 -7.19
CA TYR A 331 -0.83 -4.15 -6.63
C TYR A 331 0.33 -3.19 -6.30
N TYR A 332 0.49 -2.10 -7.03
CA TYR A 332 1.52 -1.12 -6.71
C TYR A 332 1.34 -0.48 -5.30
N TYR A 333 0.16 -0.54 -4.70
CA TYR A 333 -0.01 -0.17 -3.29
C TYR A 333 0.66 -1.12 -2.32
N ALA A 334 0.98 -2.35 -2.72
CA ALA A 334 1.76 -3.29 -1.91
C ALA A 334 3.18 -2.78 -1.60
N ILE A 335 3.58 -1.66 -2.23
CA ILE A 335 4.81 -0.93 -1.97
C ILE A 335 4.99 -0.53 -0.48
N PHE A 336 3.90 -0.43 0.29
CA PHE A 336 3.94 -0.21 1.74
C PHE A 336 4.72 -1.30 2.48
N ALA A 337 4.83 -2.50 1.90
CA ALA A 337 5.54 -3.62 2.51
C ALA A 337 7.06 -3.37 2.57
N VAL A 338 7.62 -2.52 1.68
CA VAL A 338 9.05 -2.16 1.70
C VAL A 338 9.44 -1.47 3.02
N PRO A 339 8.87 -0.31 3.39
CA PRO A 339 9.19 0.36 4.64
C PRO A 339 8.76 -0.44 5.88
N ALA A 340 7.65 -1.18 5.80
CA ALA A 340 7.18 -2.01 6.91
C ALA A 340 8.14 -3.17 7.19
N LEU A 341 8.67 -3.83 6.16
CA LEU A 341 9.65 -4.90 6.30
C LEU A 341 10.97 -4.40 6.90
N LEU A 342 11.42 -3.19 6.48
CA LEU A 342 12.58 -2.53 7.08
C LEU A 342 12.35 -2.29 8.57
N ALA A 343 11.17 -1.77 8.97
CA ALA A 343 10.83 -1.51 10.36
C ALA A 343 10.82 -2.79 11.21
N VAL A 344 10.21 -3.89 10.72
CA VAL A 344 10.22 -5.20 11.41
C VAL A 344 11.62 -5.78 11.52
N THR A 345 12.44 -5.64 10.48
CA THR A 345 13.82 -6.13 10.48
C THR A 345 14.68 -5.40 11.50
N GLN A 346 14.52 -4.08 11.62
CA GLN A 346 15.21 -3.26 12.62
C GLN A 346 14.79 -3.62 14.05
N MET A 347 13.50 -3.83 14.33
CA MET A 347 13.01 -4.27 15.64
C MET A 347 13.67 -5.58 16.10
N LYS A 348 13.98 -6.47 15.15
CA LYS A 348 14.63 -7.74 15.42
C LYS A 348 16.13 -7.58 15.78
N GLN A 349 16.80 -6.59 15.20
CA GLN A 349 18.25 -6.37 15.42
C GLN A 349 18.54 -5.64 16.71
N ASP A 350 17.74 -4.64 17.08
CA ASP A 350 18.05 -3.76 18.21
C ASP A 350 17.75 -4.37 19.58
N GLY A 351 17.00 -5.47 19.63
CA GLY A 351 16.47 -5.99 20.91
C GLY A 351 15.60 -4.97 21.68
N ARG A 352 15.63 -3.74 21.21
CA ARG A 352 14.93 -2.57 21.75
C ARG A 352 13.59 -2.40 21.05
N GLY A 353 12.70 -3.36 21.22
CA GLY A 353 11.29 -3.01 21.10
C GLY A 353 11.02 -2.01 22.21
N VAL A 354 10.85 -0.73 21.87
CA VAL A 354 10.42 0.28 22.84
C VAL A 354 9.05 -0.14 23.35
N VAL A 355 9.06 -0.92 24.39
CA VAL A 355 7.91 -1.13 25.25
C VAL A 355 7.82 0.14 26.11
N ILE A 356 6.62 0.63 26.29
CA ILE A 356 6.27 1.82 27.09
C ILE A 356 6.68 1.69 28.57
N ASN A 357 7.40 0.64 28.99
CA ASN A 357 8.01 0.46 30.30
C ASN A 357 9.46 0.02 30.11
N GLU A 358 10.37 0.73 30.75
CA GLU A 358 11.84 0.72 30.62
C GLU A 358 12.53 -0.63 30.84
N ASP A 359 11.87 -1.72 31.23
CA ASP A 359 12.47 -2.99 31.65
C ASP A 359 12.08 -4.24 30.86
N SER A 360 11.48 -4.14 29.64
CA SER A 360 10.99 -5.35 29.02
C SER A 360 11.83 -5.82 27.82
N GLU A 361 12.57 -6.92 28.01
CA GLU A 361 12.89 -7.87 26.94
C GLU A 361 11.68 -8.08 26.03
N GLN A 362 11.90 -8.16 24.71
CA GLN A 362 10.82 -8.45 23.77
C GLN A 362 10.04 -9.70 24.25
N THR A 363 8.80 -9.51 24.63
CA THR A 363 7.98 -10.63 25.14
C THR A 363 7.85 -11.70 24.04
N PRO A 364 7.72 -13.00 24.39
CA PRO A 364 7.49 -14.06 23.41
C PRO A 364 6.31 -13.78 22.47
N THR A 365 5.29 -13.06 22.97
CA THR A 365 4.13 -12.59 22.17
C THR A 365 4.55 -11.59 21.10
N SER A 366 5.36 -10.57 21.46
CA SER A 366 5.85 -9.57 20.52
C SER A 366 6.73 -10.19 19.43
N LYS A 367 7.62 -11.14 19.79
CA LYS A 367 8.44 -11.88 18.82
C LYS A 367 7.60 -12.66 17.82
N ARG A 368 6.53 -13.32 18.29
CA ARG A 368 5.60 -14.07 17.41
C ARG A 368 4.82 -13.15 16.49
N ILE A 369 4.33 -12.02 16.98
CA ILE A 369 3.65 -11.01 16.16
C ILE A 369 4.60 -10.45 15.09
N ASN A 370 5.85 -10.12 15.45
CA ASN A 370 6.86 -9.69 14.49
C ASN A 370 7.13 -10.75 13.40
N PHE A 371 7.13 -12.03 13.76
CA PHE A 371 7.30 -13.11 12.78
C PHE A 371 6.09 -13.19 11.83
N ILE A 372 4.85 -13.08 12.36
CA ILE A 372 3.63 -13.08 11.53
C ILE A 372 3.64 -11.88 10.56
N LEU A 373 3.93 -10.68 11.07
CA LEU A 373 4.02 -9.48 10.24
C LEU A 373 5.12 -9.60 9.18
N TRP A 374 6.30 -10.08 9.56
CA TRP A 374 7.41 -10.31 8.62
C TRP A 374 7.00 -11.29 7.50
N SER A 375 6.35 -12.39 7.85
CA SER A 375 5.90 -13.39 6.86
C SER A 375 4.87 -12.80 5.91
N ALA A 376 3.88 -12.08 6.41
CA ALA A 376 2.87 -11.41 5.58
C ALA A 376 3.50 -10.37 4.64
N LEU A 377 4.47 -9.59 5.12
CA LEU A 377 5.19 -8.59 4.32
C LEU A 377 6.04 -9.23 3.21
N VAL A 378 6.74 -10.34 3.51
CA VAL A 378 7.50 -11.09 2.50
C VAL A 378 6.57 -11.62 1.42
N LEU A 379 5.44 -12.23 1.80
CA LEU A 379 4.45 -12.74 0.83
C LEU A 379 3.81 -11.61 0.01
N THR A 380 3.67 -10.41 0.57
CA THR A 380 3.17 -9.22 -0.14
C THR A 380 4.14 -8.75 -1.23
N LEU A 381 5.45 -8.87 -1.00
CA LEU A 381 6.49 -8.46 -1.95
C LEU A 381 6.79 -9.50 -3.04
N VAL A 382 6.21 -10.69 -2.95
CA VAL A 382 6.42 -11.76 -3.92
C VAL A 382 5.24 -11.83 -4.87
N GLN A 383 5.52 -11.78 -6.16
CA GLN A 383 4.49 -11.86 -7.20
C GLN A 383 4.86 -12.93 -8.24
N PHE A 384 4.00 -13.94 -8.36
CA PHE A 384 4.05 -14.90 -9.42
C PHE A 384 2.76 -14.87 -10.24
N PRO A 385 2.82 -14.87 -11.58
CA PRO A 385 1.62 -15.05 -12.37
C PRO A 385 1.06 -16.45 -12.14
N MET A 386 -0.25 -16.51 -11.94
CA MET A 386 -1.02 -17.74 -11.92
C MET A 386 -1.91 -17.71 -13.14
N TYR A 387 -1.70 -18.67 -14.04
CA TYR A 387 -2.30 -18.66 -15.36
C TYR A 387 -3.75 -19.15 -15.31
N GLN A 388 -4.65 -18.45 -16.01
CA GLN A 388 -5.97 -18.96 -16.34
C GLN A 388 -6.25 -18.71 -17.82
N LEU A 389 -6.54 -19.77 -18.56
CA LEU A 389 -7.16 -19.70 -19.89
C LEU A 389 -8.68 -19.61 -19.69
N ASP A 390 -9.29 -18.51 -20.12
CA ASP A 390 -10.66 -18.56 -20.56
C ASP A 390 -10.68 -18.70 -22.10
N SER A 391 -11.76 -19.25 -22.65
CA SER A 391 -11.83 -19.67 -24.05
C SER A 391 -11.58 -18.57 -25.09
N ASN A 392 -11.62 -17.30 -24.68
CA ASN A 392 -11.46 -16.15 -25.58
C ASN A 392 -10.45 -15.10 -25.12
N ASP A 393 -10.00 -15.12 -23.83
CA ASP A 393 -9.08 -14.12 -23.29
C ASP A 393 -8.09 -14.74 -22.31
N VAL A 394 -6.85 -14.25 -22.33
CA VAL A 394 -5.80 -14.66 -21.40
C VAL A 394 -5.84 -13.73 -20.19
N TYR A 395 -6.51 -14.16 -19.11
CA TYR A 395 -6.46 -13.45 -17.84
C TYR A 395 -5.32 -13.98 -16.97
N PHE A 396 -4.41 -13.10 -16.59
CA PHE A 396 -3.38 -13.43 -15.60
C PHE A 396 -3.88 -13.12 -14.19
N VAL A 397 -4.35 -14.15 -13.48
CA VAL A 397 -4.45 -14.06 -12.02
C VAL A 397 -3.05 -14.22 -11.46
N THR A 398 -2.68 -13.39 -10.51
CA THR A 398 -1.37 -13.44 -9.87
C THR A 398 -1.49 -13.67 -8.38
N THR A 399 -0.39 -14.07 -7.74
CA THR A 399 -0.34 -14.16 -6.28
C THR A 399 -0.67 -12.83 -5.59
N ALA A 400 -0.59 -11.69 -6.32
CA ALA A 400 -1.04 -10.39 -5.84
C ALA A 400 -2.52 -10.42 -5.42
N ASN A 401 -3.38 -11.10 -6.17
CA ASN A 401 -4.80 -11.20 -5.84
C ASN A 401 -5.08 -11.92 -4.51
N LEU A 402 -4.11 -12.65 -3.96
CA LEU A 402 -4.21 -13.34 -2.67
C LEU A 402 -3.66 -12.52 -1.50
N VAL A 403 -3.04 -11.36 -1.75
CA VAL A 403 -2.38 -10.55 -0.71
C VAL A 403 -3.35 -10.12 0.39
N GLY A 404 -4.57 -9.67 0.05
CA GLY A 404 -5.59 -9.36 1.04
C GLY A 404 -5.94 -10.56 1.93
N GLY A 405 -6.01 -11.78 1.37
CA GLY A 405 -6.23 -13.02 2.11
C GLY A 405 -5.06 -13.35 3.05
N VAL A 406 -3.82 -13.14 2.62
CA VAL A 406 -2.61 -13.27 3.46
C VAL A 406 -2.71 -12.38 4.69
N TRP A 407 -3.16 -11.13 4.52
CA TRP A 407 -3.32 -10.18 5.63
C TRP A 407 -4.50 -10.53 6.54
N ILE A 408 -5.64 -11.02 6.00
CA ILE A 408 -6.73 -11.57 6.84
C ILE A 408 -6.19 -12.70 7.71
N GLY A 409 -5.45 -13.65 7.13
CA GLY A 409 -4.81 -14.73 7.87
C GLY A 409 -3.83 -14.23 8.94
N ALA A 410 -3.02 -13.22 8.63
CA ALA A 410 -2.11 -12.59 9.59
C ALA A 410 -2.87 -11.94 10.76
N TYR A 411 -3.98 -11.23 10.52
CA TYR A 411 -4.79 -10.62 11.58
C TYR A 411 -5.43 -11.68 12.48
N ILE A 412 -5.93 -12.77 11.91
CA ILE A 412 -6.46 -13.91 12.69
C ILE A 412 -5.36 -14.52 13.57
N LEU A 413 -4.17 -14.76 13.03
CA LEU A 413 -3.04 -15.32 13.79
C LEU A 413 -2.56 -14.37 14.89
N ILE A 414 -2.56 -13.06 14.66
CA ILE A 414 -2.26 -12.05 15.68
C ILE A 414 -3.32 -12.09 16.77
N LEU A 415 -4.62 -12.09 16.43
CA LEU A 415 -5.72 -12.18 17.40
C LEU A 415 -5.60 -13.45 18.27
N VAL A 416 -5.41 -14.61 17.66
CA VAL A 416 -5.22 -15.89 18.38
C VAL A 416 -4.00 -15.82 19.31
N THR A 417 -2.91 -15.18 18.87
CA THR A 417 -1.69 -15.01 19.69
C THR A 417 -1.96 -14.11 20.90
N LEU A 418 -2.77 -13.08 20.75
CA LEU A 418 -3.15 -12.16 21.82
C LEU A 418 -4.12 -12.79 22.83
N LEU A 419 -5.03 -13.65 22.36
CA LEU A 419 -6.02 -14.35 23.21
C LEU A 419 -5.39 -15.45 24.06
N LYS A 420 -4.49 -16.29 23.50
CA LYS A 420 -3.88 -17.43 24.21
C LYS A 420 -3.19 -17.04 25.53
N ARG A 421 -2.67 -15.84 25.65
CA ARG A 421 -1.97 -15.38 26.87
C ARG A 421 -2.94 -15.01 28.00
N LYS A 422 -4.18 -14.62 27.68
CA LYS A 422 -5.19 -14.29 28.70
C LYS A 422 -5.53 -15.51 29.56
N ASN A 423 -5.64 -16.69 28.95
CA ASN A 423 -6.00 -17.92 29.62
C ASN A 423 -4.89 -18.46 30.54
N ARG A 424 -3.61 -18.27 30.19
CA ARG A 424 -2.50 -18.75 31.02
C ARG A 424 -2.32 -17.98 32.34
N VAL A 425 -2.62 -16.71 32.36
CA VAL A 425 -2.55 -15.89 33.58
C VAL A 425 -3.70 -16.28 34.52
N GLN A 426 -4.93 -16.45 34.02
CA GLN A 426 -6.08 -16.87 34.83
C GLN A 426 -5.91 -18.25 35.45
N ILE A 427 -5.36 -19.24 34.73
CA ILE A 427 -5.10 -20.58 35.24
C ILE A 427 -4.02 -20.55 36.34
N ARG A 428 -2.99 -19.73 36.21
CA ARG A 428 -1.91 -19.61 37.20
C ARG A 428 -2.41 -18.98 38.50
N ASP A 429 -3.28 -17.99 38.40
CA ASP A 429 -3.89 -17.33 39.58
C ASP A 429 -4.95 -18.23 40.29
N GLN A 430 -5.53 -19.22 39.57
CA GLN A 430 -6.43 -20.21 40.15
C GLN A 430 -5.71 -21.41 40.82
N VAL A 431 -4.49 -21.72 40.39
CA VAL A 431 -3.67 -22.80 40.94
C VAL A 431 -2.90 -22.36 42.21
N ILE A 432 -2.77 -21.03 42.43
CA ILE A 432 -2.06 -20.44 43.58
C ILE A 432 -3.05 -20.08 44.72
N LYS A 433 -4.35 -20.19 44.50
CA LYS A 433 -5.40 -20.14 45.55
C LYS A 433 -5.81 -21.53 45.96
#